data_c62e1e8b8d7b8081b9896d8b3c275bbc
#
_entry.id   c62e1e8b8d7b8081b9896d8b3c275bbc
#
_cell.length_a   1.000
_cell.length_b   1.000
_cell.length_c   1.000
_cell.angle_alpha   90.00
_cell.angle_beta   90.00
_cell.angle_gamma   90.00
#
_symmetry.space_group_name_H-M   'P 1'
#
loop_
_entity.id
_entity.type
_entity.pdbx_description
1 polymer ?
#
loop_
_entity_poly.entity_id
_entity_poly.type
_entity_poly.pdbx_seq_one_letter_code
_entity_poly.pdbx_strand_id
1 'polypeptide(L)'
;MLAKIEKASIEHLDRLCEIEMKCFETEAFTKQQIAYLLTDSNSVILVSRVKGELVGFIIGKTYLDKKPATGQILTIDVSPNHRRKGIGQRLLQEIEKTFKDKGVKICYLEVRENNFVALSLYQKLGYKKVGRLENYYGNAHGVRLRKALT
;
A
#
# COMPACT_ATOMS: atom_id res chain seq x y z
N MET A 1 6.32 -8.07 -19.81
CA MET A 1 7.52 -7.60 -19.11
C MET A 1 7.28 -7.49 -17.63
N LEU A 2 8.19 -8.01 -16.83
CA LEU A 2 8.05 -8.00 -15.38
C LEU A 2 8.56 -6.69 -14.78
N ALA A 3 7.80 -6.15 -13.83
CA ALA A 3 8.27 -5.02 -13.04
C ALA A 3 9.33 -5.50 -12.04
N LYS A 4 10.33 -4.68 -11.82
CA LYS A 4 11.34 -4.92 -10.79
C LYS A 4 10.90 -4.21 -9.52
N ILE A 5 10.87 -4.92 -8.40
CA ILE A 5 10.48 -4.35 -7.12
C ILE A 5 11.71 -4.22 -6.23
N GLU A 6 11.88 -3.05 -5.63
CA GLU A 6 13.00 -2.76 -4.75
C GLU A 6 12.59 -1.81 -3.63
N LYS A 7 13.43 -1.73 -2.60
CA LYS A 7 13.19 -0.83 -1.47
C LYS A 7 13.33 0.63 -1.93
N ALA A 8 12.41 1.49 -1.47
CA ALA A 8 12.46 2.92 -1.77
C ALA A 8 13.56 3.62 -0.96
N SER A 9 14.02 4.75 -1.48
CA SER A 9 14.95 5.64 -0.80
C SER A 9 14.47 7.08 -0.94
N ILE A 10 15.11 7.99 -0.21
CA ILE A 10 14.74 9.42 -0.22
C ILE A 10 14.85 10.03 -1.62
N GLU A 11 15.72 9.47 -2.47
CA GLU A 11 15.87 9.91 -3.86
C GLU A 11 14.59 9.76 -4.68
N HIS A 12 13.70 8.85 -4.27
CA HIS A 12 12.44 8.60 -4.97
C HIS A 12 11.32 9.56 -4.57
N LEU A 13 11.54 10.41 -3.58
CA LEU A 13 10.47 11.21 -2.96
C LEU A 13 9.61 11.97 -3.97
N ASP A 14 10.24 12.73 -4.86
CA ASP A 14 9.49 13.55 -5.82
C ASP A 14 8.62 12.70 -6.74
N ARG A 15 9.15 11.58 -7.21
CA ARG A 15 8.40 10.69 -8.09
C ARG A 15 7.25 10.01 -7.35
N LEU A 16 7.46 9.62 -6.10
CA LEU A 16 6.38 9.03 -5.28
C LEU A 16 5.24 10.02 -5.10
N CYS A 17 5.56 11.28 -4.80
CA CYS A 17 4.55 12.33 -4.64
C CYS A 17 3.77 12.56 -5.93
N GLU A 18 4.46 12.55 -7.06
CA GLU A 18 3.85 12.72 -8.38
C GLU A 18 2.83 11.62 -8.66
N ILE A 19 3.19 10.37 -8.39
CA ILE A 19 2.30 9.23 -8.60
C ILE A 19 1.14 9.26 -7.61
N GLU A 20 1.42 9.58 -6.35
CA GLU A 20 0.38 9.66 -5.31
C GLU A 20 -0.70 10.67 -5.69
N MET A 21 -0.31 11.84 -6.17
CA MET A 21 -1.26 12.87 -6.59
C MET A 21 -2.09 12.47 -7.80
N LYS A 22 -1.52 11.67 -8.69
CA LYS A 22 -2.27 11.14 -9.85
C LYS A 22 -3.26 10.05 -9.45
N CYS A 23 -2.96 9.31 -8.39
CA CYS A 23 -3.82 8.22 -7.93
C CYS A 23 -4.93 8.71 -6.99
N PHE A 24 -4.66 9.76 -6.20
CA PHE A 24 -5.58 10.25 -5.17
C PHE A 24 -5.67 11.76 -5.23
N GLU A 25 -6.86 12.29 -5.53
CA GLU A 25 -7.05 13.73 -5.65
C GLU A 25 -7.11 14.44 -4.30
N THR A 26 -7.91 13.91 -3.37
CA THR A 26 -8.18 14.57 -2.08
C THR A 26 -7.52 13.88 -0.89
N GLU A 27 -7.28 12.57 -0.98
CA GLU A 27 -6.70 11.81 0.13
C GLU A 27 -5.19 11.59 -0.02
N ALA A 28 -4.56 12.20 -1.03
CA ALA A 28 -3.13 12.01 -1.28
C ALA A 28 -2.30 12.40 -0.06
N PHE A 29 -1.30 11.57 0.26
CA PHE A 29 -0.31 11.94 1.26
C PHE A 29 0.50 13.14 0.75
N THR A 30 0.85 14.04 1.68
CA THR A 30 1.68 15.19 1.34
C THR A 30 3.14 14.75 1.18
N LYS A 31 3.93 15.61 0.54
CA LYS A 31 5.37 15.38 0.41
C LYS A 31 6.02 15.21 1.77
N GLN A 32 5.63 16.03 2.76
CA GLN A 32 6.17 15.93 4.11
C GLN A 32 5.85 14.59 4.76
N GLN A 33 4.63 14.09 4.57
CA GLN A 33 4.23 12.80 5.11
C GLN A 33 5.02 11.65 4.49
N ILE A 34 5.19 11.67 3.16
CA ILE A 34 5.96 10.62 2.47
C ILE A 34 7.43 10.70 2.87
N ALA A 35 7.99 11.92 2.97
CA ALA A 35 9.37 12.10 3.41
C ALA A 35 9.60 11.52 4.81
N TYR A 36 8.67 11.77 5.74
CA TYR A 36 8.72 11.19 7.07
C TYR A 36 8.72 9.66 7.02
N LEU A 37 7.80 9.08 6.23
CA LEU A 37 7.67 7.63 6.13
C LEU A 37 8.93 6.98 5.54
N LEU A 38 9.60 7.66 4.61
CA LEU A 38 10.84 7.16 4.03
C LEU A 38 11.97 7.04 5.06
N THR A 39 11.91 7.81 6.15
CA THR A 39 12.93 7.80 7.20
C THR A 39 12.49 7.04 8.45
N ASP A 40 11.22 6.65 8.54
CA ASP A 40 10.67 5.92 9.69
C ASP A 40 11.09 4.45 9.63
N SER A 41 11.79 3.98 10.66
CA SER A 41 12.26 2.59 10.72
C SER A 41 11.14 1.56 10.77
N ASN A 42 9.93 1.97 11.14
CA ASN A 42 8.77 1.08 11.17
C ASN A 42 8.00 1.08 9.86
N SER A 43 8.42 1.86 8.88
CA SER A 43 7.81 1.87 7.56
C SER A 43 8.53 0.90 6.61
N VAL A 44 7.76 0.32 5.70
CA VAL A 44 8.29 -0.47 4.59
C VAL A 44 7.73 0.16 3.32
N ILE A 45 8.60 0.64 2.46
CA ILE A 45 8.19 1.26 1.19
C ILE A 45 8.93 0.55 0.06
N LEU A 46 8.15 0.00 -0.86
CA LEU A 46 8.67 -0.70 -2.03
C LEU A 46 8.24 0.02 -3.29
N VAL A 47 9.14 0.10 -4.25
CA VAL A 47 8.87 0.73 -5.55
C VAL A 47 8.96 -0.32 -6.65
N SER A 48 8.20 -0.11 -7.72
CA SER A 48 8.26 -0.96 -8.92
C SER A 48 8.74 -0.15 -10.11
N ARG A 49 9.63 -0.75 -10.90
CA ARG A 49 10.18 -0.16 -12.11
C ARG A 49 9.85 -1.03 -13.31
N VAL A 50 9.54 -0.38 -14.42
CA VAL A 50 9.41 -1.04 -15.73
C VAL A 50 10.37 -0.29 -16.66
N LYS A 51 11.33 -1.00 -17.23
CA LYS A 51 12.36 -0.41 -18.10
C LYS A 51 13.09 0.77 -17.45
N GLY A 52 13.38 0.63 -16.15
CA GLY A 52 14.07 1.67 -15.38
C GLY A 52 13.21 2.81 -14.89
N GLU A 53 11.95 2.91 -15.34
CA GLU A 53 11.03 3.95 -14.89
C GLU A 53 10.26 3.49 -13.66
N LEU A 54 10.19 4.34 -12.64
CA LEU A 54 9.39 4.07 -11.45
C LEU A 54 7.93 4.29 -11.79
N VAL A 55 7.12 3.22 -11.70
CA VAL A 55 5.72 3.23 -12.14
C VAL A 55 4.72 2.93 -11.03
N GLY A 56 5.18 2.53 -9.88
CA GLY A 56 4.27 2.26 -8.75
C GLY A 56 5.02 2.10 -7.45
N PHE A 57 4.28 2.11 -6.35
CA PHE A 57 4.87 1.91 -5.03
C PHE A 57 3.81 1.47 -4.03
N ILE A 58 4.27 0.96 -2.90
CA ILE A 58 3.42 0.60 -1.77
C ILE A 58 4.09 1.09 -0.49
N ILE A 59 3.29 1.62 0.41
CA ILE A 59 3.75 2.04 1.74
C ILE A 59 3.01 1.23 2.78
N GLY A 60 3.76 0.59 3.66
CA GLY A 60 3.24 -0.09 4.82
C GLY A 60 3.95 0.33 6.08
N LYS A 61 3.32 0.10 7.22
CA LYS A 61 3.88 0.40 8.53
C LYS A 61 3.69 -0.79 9.44
N THR A 62 4.71 -1.08 10.27
CA THR A 62 4.67 -2.20 11.20
C THR A 62 4.45 -1.72 12.62
N TYR A 63 3.75 -2.54 13.40
CA TYR A 63 3.49 -2.33 14.82
C TYR A 63 3.93 -3.61 15.54
N LEU A 64 5.23 -3.75 15.72
CA LEU A 64 5.84 -4.99 16.22
C LEU A 64 5.64 -5.17 17.73
N ASP A 65 5.32 -4.09 18.45
CA ASP A 65 5.02 -4.12 19.88
C ASP A 65 3.61 -4.65 20.19
N LYS A 66 2.76 -4.75 19.20
CA LYS A 66 1.42 -5.32 19.38
C LYS A 66 1.48 -6.84 19.44
N LYS A 67 0.48 -7.43 20.09
CA LYS A 67 0.37 -8.90 20.23
C LYS A 67 -0.98 -9.35 19.72
N PRO A 68 -1.04 -9.94 18.52
CA PRO A 68 0.07 -10.22 17.62
C PRO A 68 0.58 -8.96 16.92
N ALA A 69 1.82 -9.01 16.42
CA ALA A 69 2.39 -7.93 15.64
C ALA A 69 1.57 -7.71 14.37
N THR A 70 1.30 -6.46 14.05
CA THR A 70 0.46 -6.09 12.91
C THR A 70 1.20 -5.22 11.90
N GLY A 71 0.72 -5.24 10.67
CA GLY A 71 1.14 -4.35 9.61
C GLY A 71 -0.07 -3.64 9.03
N GLN A 72 0.12 -2.42 8.59
CA GLN A 72 -0.90 -1.58 7.99
C GLN A 72 -0.42 -1.15 6.62
N ILE A 73 -1.20 -1.42 5.57
CA ILE A 73 -0.93 -0.88 4.25
C ILE A 73 -1.55 0.52 4.21
N LEU A 74 -0.72 1.53 3.97
CA LEU A 74 -1.16 2.92 3.94
C LEU A 74 -1.61 3.35 2.55
N THR A 75 -0.90 2.90 1.51
CA THR A 75 -1.28 3.21 0.13
C THR A 75 -0.64 2.22 -0.84
N ILE A 76 -1.32 1.97 -1.95
CA ILE A 76 -0.82 1.18 -3.08
C ILE A 76 -1.10 2.01 -4.32
N ASP A 77 -0.05 2.39 -5.03
CA ASP A 77 -0.14 3.28 -6.18
C ASP A 77 0.46 2.64 -7.41
N VAL A 78 -0.26 2.71 -8.53
CA VAL A 78 0.27 2.34 -9.84
C VAL A 78 -0.08 3.46 -10.81
N SER A 79 0.92 3.95 -11.52
CA SER A 79 0.75 4.99 -12.53
C SER A 79 -0.36 4.57 -13.51
N PRO A 80 -1.27 5.48 -13.91
CA PRO A 80 -2.42 5.11 -14.75
C PRO A 80 -2.06 4.33 -16.01
N ASN A 81 -0.93 4.65 -16.64
CA ASN A 81 -0.52 3.99 -17.88
C ASN A 81 -0.01 2.56 -17.66
N HIS A 82 0.19 2.16 -16.42
CA HIS A 82 0.76 0.84 -16.09
C HIS A 82 -0.21 -0.02 -15.27
N ARG A 83 -1.47 0.36 -15.21
CA ARG A 83 -2.50 -0.41 -14.51
C ARG A 83 -2.90 -1.64 -15.29
N ARG A 84 -3.55 -2.60 -14.59
CA ARG A 84 -4.04 -3.87 -15.15
C ARG A 84 -2.93 -4.78 -15.67
N LYS A 85 -1.72 -4.63 -15.12
CA LYS A 85 -0.55 -5.47 -15.47
C LYS A 85 -0.06 -6.28 -14.28
N GLY A 86 -0.83 -6.30 -13.17
CA GLY A 86 -0.49 -7.06 -11.98
C GLY A 86 0.56 -6.42 -11.08
N ILE A 87 0.93 -5.16 -11.33
CA ILE A 87 1.99 -4.48 -10.55
C ILE A 87 1.54 -4.27 -9.10
N GLY A 88 0.31 -3.77 -8.88
CA GLY A 88 -0.21 -3.57 -7.53
C GLY A 88 -0.27 -4.87 -6.74
N GLN A 89 -0.70 -5.94 -7.38
CA GLN A 89 -0.75 -7.26 -6.76
C GLN A 89 0.65 -7.73 -6.33
N ARG A 90 1.64 -7.55 -7.20
CA ARG A 90 3.02 -7.94 -6.88
C ARG A 90 3.59 -7.09 -5.76
N LEU A 91 3.31 -5.79 -5.74
CA LEU A 91 3.74 -4.92 -4.64
C LEU A 91 3.16 -5.40 -3.32
N LEU A 92 1.86 -5.72 -3.30
CA LEU A 92 1.21 -6.21 -2.09
C LEU A 92 1.82 -7.54 -1.63
N GLN A 93 2.03 -8.47 -2.54
CA GLN A 93 2.65 -9.76 -2.21
C GLN A 93 4.06 -9.60 -1.66
N GLU A 94 4.84 -8.68 -2.22
CA GLU A 94 6.21 -8.44 -1.75
C GLU A 94 6.23 -7.79 -0.37
N ILE A 95 5.34 -6.84 -0.10
CA ILE A 95 5.31 -6.24 1.24
C ILE A 95 4.82 -7.23 2.28
N GLU A 96 3.91 -8.15 1.91
CA GLU A 96 3.48 -9.22 2.82
C GLU A 96 4.66 -10.12 3.21
N LYS A 97 5.54 -10.42 2.26
CA LYS A 97 6.76 -11.19 2.55
C LYS A 97 7.67 -10.44 3.53
N THR A 98 7.87 -9.15 3.28
CA THR A 98 8.69 -8.30 4.15
C THR A 98 8.09 -8.23 5.55
N PHE A 99 6.78 -8.07 5.65
CA PHE A 99 6.08 -8.07 6.93
C PHE A 99 6.28 -9.39 7.67
N LYS A 100 6.12 -10.52 7.00
CA LYS A 100 6.32 -11.83 7.61
C LYS A 100 7.74 -11.99 8.13
N ASP A 101 8.73 -11.55 7.36
CA ASP A 101 10.14 -11.63 7.76
C ASP A 101 10.41 -10.80 9.01
N LYS A 102 9.64 -9.76 9.25
CA LYS A 102 9.74 -8.91 10.45
C LYS A 102 8.92 -9.43 11.62
N GLY A 103 8.17 -10.51 11.43
CA GLY A 103 7.36 -11.11 12.50
C GLY A 103 5.91 -10.63 12.52
N VAL A 104 5.47 -9.88 11.51
CA VAL A 104 4.07 -9.43 11.41
C VAL A 104 3.18 -10.63 11.16
N LYS A 105 2.08 -10.74 11.91
CA LYS A 105 1.13 -11.85 11.83
C LYS A 105 -0.16 -11.48 11.12
N ILE A 106 -0.54 -10.22 11.13
CA ILE A 106 -1.82 -9.75 10.57
C ILE A 106 -1.56 -8.47 9.78
N CYS A 107 -2.08 -8.41 8.57
CA CYS A 107 -2.00 -7.24 7.72
C CYS A 107 -3.38 -6.62 7.56
N TYR A 108 -3.45 -5.28 7.72
CA TYR A 108 -4.68 -4.51 7.56
C TYR A 108 -4.56 -3.52 6.42
N LEU A 109 -5.68 -3.20 5.79
CA LEU A 109 -5.78 -2.09 4.84
C LEU A 109 -7.20 -1.53 4.86
N GLU A 110 -7.34 -0.26 4.46
CA GLU A 110 -8.63 0.39 4.28
C GLU A 110 -8.81 0.75 2.81
N VAL A 111 -10.06 0.72 2.37
CA VAL A 111 -10.42 1.04 0.99
C VAL A 111 -11.82 1.65 0.97
N ARG A 112 -12.10 2.50 -0.04
CA ARG A 112 -13.43 3.06 -0.21
C ARG A 112 -14.45 1.94 -0.42
N GLU A 113 -15.60 2.07 0.23
CA GLU A 113 -16.68 1.08 0.18
C GLU A 113 -17.17 0.84 -1.25
N ASN A 114 -17.13 1.88 -2.10
CA ASN A 114 -17.60 1.80 -3.48
C ASN A 114 -16.50 1.43 -4.49
N ASN A 115 -15.29 1.14 -4.02
CA ASN A 115 -14.21 0.73 -4.92
C ASN A 115 -14.28 -0.79 -5.12
N PHE A 116 -15.24 -1.22 -5.95
CA PHE A 116 -15.52 -2.64 -6.16
C PHE A 116 -14.35 -3.40 -6.80
N VAL A 117 -13.60 -2.73 -7.68
CA VAL A 117 -12.43 -3.33 -8.34
C VAL A 117 -11.37 -3.70 -7.30
N ALA A 118 -11.02 -2.75 -6.43
CA ALA A 118 -10.04 -2.97 -5.38
C ALA A 118 -10.53 -4.02 -4.37
N LEU A 119 -11.80 -3.94 -3.96
CA LEU A 119 -12.37 -4.91 -3.02
C LEU A 119 -12.28 -6.33 -3.57
N SER A 120 -12.63 -6.52 -4.85
CA SER A 120 -12.56 -7.84 -5.49
C SER A 120 -11.12 -8.36 -5.50
N LEU A 121 -10.16 -7.51 -5.83
CA LEU A 121 -8.75 -7.90 -5.85
C LEU A 121 -8.27 -8.32 -4.46
N TYR A 122 -8.55 -7.51 -3.45
CA TYR A 122 -8.09 -7.82 -2.09
C TYR A 122 -8.74 -9.09 -1.53
N GLN A 123 -10.03 -9.29 -1.80
CA GLN A 123 -10.72 -10.52 -1.41
C GLN A 123 -10.11 -11.74 -2.08
N LYS A 124 -9.79 -11.63 -3.36
CA LYS A 124 -9.10 -12.69 -4.11
C LYS A 124 -7.74 -13.03 -3.50
N LEU A 125 -7.06 -12.03 -2.94
CA LEU A 125 -5.74 -12.21 -2.34
C LEU A 125 -5.80 -12.63 -0.86
N GLY A 126 -6.99 -12.89 -0.33
CA GLY A 126 -7.15 -13.44 1.01
C GLY A 126 -7.56 -12.44 2.08
N TYR A 127 -7.84 -11.21 1.72
CA TYR A 127 -8.30 -10.20 2.67
C TYR A 127 -9.80 -10.36 2.94
N LYS A 128 -10.20 -10.17 4.19
CA LYS A 128 -11.59 -10.27 4.61
C LYS A 128 -12.03 -8.97 5.27
N LYS A 129 -13.27 -8.57 5.01
CA LYS A 129 -13.85 -7.38 5.62
C LYS A 129 -14.03 -7.61 7.12
N VAL A 130 -13.52 -6.69 7.93
CA VAL A 130 -13.65 -6.74 9.39
C VAL A 130 -14.36 -5.54 9.98
N GLY A 131 -14.65 -4.50 9.20
CA GLY A 131 -15.35 -3.33 9.68
C GLY A 131 -15.73 -2.37 8.59
N ARG A 132 -16.67 -1.48 8.90
CA ARG A 132 -17.08 -0.36 8.07
C ARG A 132 -16.70 0.92 8.80
N LEU A 133 -16.10 1.85 8.08
CA LEU A 133 -15.62 3.11 8.63
C LEU A 133 -16.48 4.23 8.05
N GLU A 134 -17.49 4.67 8.80
CA GLU A 134 -18.42 5.69 8.33
C GLU A 134 -17.70 7.02 8.12
N ASN A 135 -17.95 7.64 6.96
CA ASN A 135 -17.41 8.93 6.57
C ASN A 135 -15.88 9.01 6.68
N TYR A 136 -15.22 7.87 6.55
CA TYR A 136 -13.76 7.77 6.72
C TYR A 136 -13.00 8.68 5.75
N TYR A 137 -13.51 8.80 4.51
CA TYR A 137 -12.91 9.64 3.47
C TYR A 137 -13.62 10.98 3.32
N GLY A 138 -14.37 11.41 4.34
CA GLY A 138 -15.13 12.65 4.33
C GLY A 138 -16.44 12.54 3.55
N ASN A 139 -16.34 12.29 2.24
CA ASN A 139 -17.51 12.17 1.35
C ASN A 139 -17.87 10.73 1.00
N ALA A 140 -17.18 9.76 1.60
CA ALA A 140 -17.42 8.35 1.31
C ALA A 140 -17.04 7.49 2.51
N HIS A 141 -17.71 6.35 2.64
CA HIS A 141 -17.40 5.38 3.68
C HIS A 141 -16.22 4.51 3.26
N GLY A 142 -15.51 3.98 4.24
CA GLY A 142 -14.45 3.02 4.02
C GLY A 142 -14.81 1.67 4.56
N VAL A 143 -14.05 0.65 4.15
CA VAL A 143 -14.10 -0.67 4.76
C VAL A 143 -12.70 -1.06 5.17
N ARG A 144 -12.59 -1.74 6.30
CA ARG A 144 -11.33 -2.27 6.78
C ARG A 144 -11.26 -3.74 6.45
N LEU A 145 -10.14 -4.14 5.86
CA LEU A 145 -9.87 -5.52 5.48
C LEU A 145 -8.66 -6.02 6.26
N ARG A 146 -8.62 -7.33 6.50
CA ARG A 146 -7.48 -7.95 7.17
C ARG A 146 -7.15 -9.30 6.54
N LYS A 147 -5.87 -9.67 6.66
CA LYS A 147 -5.36 -10.96 6.22
C LYS A 147 -4.36 -11.48 7.25
N ALA A 148 -4.51 -12.75 7.63
CA ALA A 148 -3.51 -13.42 8.47
C ALA A 148 -2.32 -13.79 7.58
N LEU A 149 -1.12 -13.46 8.05
CA LEU A 149 0.12 -13.77 7.34
C LEU A 149 0.74 -15.01 7.99
N THR A 150 0.63 -16.14 7.32
CA THR A 150 1.13 -17.43 7.85
C THR A 150 2.28 -17.97 7.05
#